data_16d9842bbc3351def488efb21dc911b9
#
_entry.id   16d9842bbc3351def488efb21dc911b9
#
_cell.length_a   1.000
_cell.length_b   1.000
_cell.length_c   1.000
_cell.angle_alpha   90.00
_cell.angle_beta   90.00
_cell.angle_gamma   90.00
#
_symmetry.space_group_name_H-M   'P 1'
#
loop_
_entity.id
_entity.type
_entity.pdbx_description
1 polymer ?
#
loop_
_entity_poly.entity_id
_entity_poly.type
_entity_poly.pdbx_seq_one_letter_code
_entity_poly.pdbx_strand_id
1 'polypeptide(L)'
;MDNILISACLLGVACRYDGASKPIMQMVALMDRYHLVPICPEQLGGLPTPREPSERQADAVRAKEGADVTAPFVRGAEQALHLARLYDCKAAVLKERSPSCGSGEIYDGTFSGRLVPGDGVTAALLKQNGIAVYGESEIEELLSARETEAQPELELF
;
A
#
# COMPACT_ATOMS: atom_id res chain seq x y z
N MET A 1 17.33 -7.27 10.16
CA MET A 1 15.89 -7.30 9.77
C MET A 1 15.72 -6.60 8.43
N ASP A 2 14.88 -7.16 7.60
CA ASP A 2 14.54 -6.54 6.33
C ASP A 2 13.64 -5.33 6.51
N ASN A 3 13.69 -4.42 5.54
CA ASN A 3 12.79 -3.28 5.48
C ASN A 3 11.57 -3.64 4.63
N ILE A 4 10.39 -3.20 5.04
CA ILE A 4 9.18 -3.28 4.21
C ILE A 4 8.50 -1.90 4.16
N LEU A 5 7.87 -1.61 3.02
CA LEU A 5 6.97 -0.46 2.94
C LEU A 5 5.67 -0.80 3.66
N ILE A 6 5.05 0.21 4.26
CA ILE A 6 3.72 0.04 4.85
C ILE A 6 2.91 1.32 4.66
N SER A 7 1.63 1.16 4.33
CA SER A 7 0.70 2.31 4.31
C SER A 7 0.68 2.95 5.70
N ALA A 8 1.02 4.23 5.77
CA ALA A 8 1.14 4.94 7.06
C ALA A 8 -0.16 4.94 7.87
N CYS A 9 -1.32 4.94 7.20
CA CYS A 9 -2.61 4.88 7.89
C CYS A 9 -2.79 3.59 8.71
N LEU A 10 -2.13 2.50 8.32
CA LEU A 10 -2.16 1.24 9.06
C LEU A 10 -1.36 1.29 10.37
N LEU A 11 -0.52 2.30 10.53
CA LEU A 11 0.25 2.54 11.76
C LEU A 11 -0.37 3.63 12.64
N GLY A 12 -1.55 4.14 12.28
CA GLY A 12 -2.23 5.17 13.03
C GLY A 12 -1.97 6.60 12.57
N VAL A 13 -1.28 6.79 11.45
CA VAL A 13 -1.09 8.12 10.87
C VAL A 13 -2.39 8.58 10.20
N ALA A 14 -2.86 9.77 10.53
CA ALA A 14 -4.12 10.31 10.05
C ALA A 14 -3.99 10.88 8.63
N CYS A 15 -3.67 10.01 7.67
CA CYS A 15 -3.38 10.38 6.29
C CYS A 15 -4.39 9.88 5.26
N ARG A 16 -5.45 9.21 5.70
CA ARG A 16 -6.52 8.79 4.79
C ARG A 16 -7.26 10.00 4.23
N TYR A 17 -7.99 9.79 3.14
CA TYR A 17 -8.72 10.87 2.47
C TYR A 17 -9.65 11.65 3.41
N ASP A 18 -10.21 10.97 4.41
CA ASP A 18 -11.12 11.55 5.40
C ASP A 18 -10.40 12.15 6.62
N GLY A 19 -9.07 12.12 6.65
CA GLY A 19 -8.29 12.60 7.79
C GLY A 19 -8.21 11.60 8.93
N ALA A 20 -8.64 10.36 8.72
CA ALA A 20 -8.59 9.31 9.72
C ALA A 20 -7.39 8.38 9.51
N SER A 21 -7.25 7.40 10.39
CA SER A 21 -6.28 6.31 10.29
C SER A 21 -7.01 4.97 10.40
N LYS A 22 -6.30 3.88 10.14
CA LYS A 22 -6.82 2.52 10.28
C LYS A 22 -5.74 1.64 10.91
N PRO A 23 -5.37 1.87 12.19
CA PRO A 23 -4.30 1.09 12.82
C PRO A 23 -4.64 -0.40 12.87
N ILE A 24 -3.62 -1.22 12.60
CA ILE A 24 -3.73 -2.67 12.59
C ILE A 24 -3.32 -3.25 13.95
N MET A 25 -3.88 -4.42 14.28
CA MET A 25 -3.54 -5.12 15.53
C MET A 25 -2.15 -5.78 15.46
N GLN A 26 -1.67 -6.12 14.28
CA GLN A 26 -0.42 -6.84 14.07
C GLN A 26 0.82 -5.94 14.02
N MET A 27 0.70 -4.67 14.40
CA MET A 27 1.80 -3.71 14.31
C MET A 27 3.06 -4.18 15.06
N VAL A 28 2.90 -4.63 16.30
CA VAL A 28 4.02 -5.11 17.12
C VAL A 28 4.67 -6.35 16.49
N ALA A 29 3.87 -7.30 16.00
CA ALA A 29 4.39 -8.50 15.35
C ALA A 29 5.22 -8.15 14.11
N LEU A 30 4.78 -7.17 13.32
CA LEU A 30 5.54 -6.68 12.17
C LEU A 30 6.84 -6.00 12.60
N MET A 31 6.78 -5.15 13.62
CA MET A 31 7.96 -4.44 14.13
C MET A 31 9.00 -5.39 14.73
N ASP A 32 8.58 -6.53 15.23
CA ASP A 32 9.49 -7.55 15.75
C ASP A 32 10.30 -8.24 14.65
N ARG A 33 9.85 -8.16 13.39
CA ARG A 33 10.46 -8.88 12.26
C ARG A 33 10.99 -8.00 11.14
N TYR A 34 10.50 -6.76 11.06
CA TYR A 34 10.82 -5.84 9.97
C TYR A 34 11.07 -4.43 10.48
N HIS A 35 11.90 -3.71 9.75
CA HIS A 35 11.90 -2.26 9.84
C HIS A 35 10.79 -1.73 8.93
N LEU A 36 9.90 -0.93 9.48
CA LEU A 36 8.74 -0.41 8.74
C LEU A 36 9.07 0.95 8.15
N VAL A 37 8.88 1.08 6.84
CA VAL A 37 9.03 2.33 6.11
C VAL A 37 7.64 2.86 5.78
N PRO A 38 7.08 3.80 6.58
CA PRO A 38 5.71 4.26 6.36
C PRO A 38 5.62 5.22 5.18
N ILE A 39 4.59 5.02 4.37
CA ILE A 39 4.32 5.87 3.21
C ILE A 39 2.82 6.15 3.11
N CYS A 40 2.48 7.30 2.55
CA CYS A 40 1.15 7.58 2.03
C CYS A 40 1.31 8.09 0.59
N PRO A 41 1.13 7.22 -0.41
CA PRO A 41 1.38 7.61 -1.80
C PRO A 41 0.54 8.80 -2.25
N GLU A 42 -0.69 8.94 -1.75
CA GLU A 42 -1.53 10.08 -2.13
C GLU A 42 -0.94 11.39 -1.63
N GLN A 43 -0.44 11.44 -0.38
CA GLN A 43 0.25 12.62 0.13
C GLN A 43 1.58 12.85 -0.58
N LEU A 44 2.34 11.79 -0.86
CA LEU A 44 3.59 11.89 -1.61
C LEU A 44 3.37 12.43 -3.02
N GLY A 45 2.21 12.19 -3.59
CA GLY A 45 1.81 12.74 -4.88
C GLY A 45 1.34 14.19 -4.84
N GLY A 46 1.23 14.78 -3.64
CA GLY A 46 0.86 16.18 -3.46
C GLY A 46 -0.60 16.41 -3.13
N LEU A 47 -1.37 15.37 -2.84
CA LEU A 47 -2.77 15.55 -2.45
C LEU A 47 -2.89 15.96 -0.98
N PRO A 48 -3.83 16.87 -0.65
CA PRO A 48 -4.02 17.30 0.74
C PRO A 48 -4.76 16.27 1.57
N THR A 49 -4.74 16.46 2.89
CA THR A 49 -5.57 15.71 3.82
C THR A 49 -6.38 16.72 4.66
N PRO A 50 -7.71 16.67 4.72
CA PRO A 50 -8.58 15.75 3.98
C PRO A 50 -8.67 16.07 2.48
N ARG A 51 -9.21 15.11 1.73
CA ARG A 51 -9.40 15.24 0.28
C ARG A 51 -10.62 14.43 -0.15
N GLU A 52 -11.13 14.71 -1.33
CA GLU A 52 -12.23 13.95 -1.88
C GLU A 52 -11.83 12.48 -2.10
N PRO A 53 -12.74 11.53 -1.87
CA PRO A 53 -12.47 10.14 -2.23
C PRO A 53 -12.30 10.02 -3.74
N SER A 54 -11.42 9.12 -4.15
CA SER A 54 -11.12 8.88 -5.55
C SER A 54 -11.25 7.40 -5.86
N GLU A 55 -11.56 7.08 -7.12
CA GLU A 55 -11.61 5.71 -7.61
C GLU A 55 -10.91 5.59 -8.95
N ARG A 56 -10.35 4.44 -9.21
CA ARG A 56 -9.67 4.16 -10.45
C ARG A 56 -10.69 3.83 -11.53
N GLN A 57 -10.55 4.47 -12.70
CA GLN A 57 -11.39 4.23 -13.88
C GLN A 57 -10.44 3.87 -15.02
N ALA A 58 -10.21 2.58 -15.27
CA ALA A 58 -9.20 2.06 -16.18
C ALA A 58 -7.81 2.64 -15.81
N ASP A 59 -7.20 3.39 -16.73
CA ASP A 59 -5.87 3.99 -16.49
C ASP A 59 -5.93 5.35 -15.79
N ALA A 60 -7.12 5.90 -15.60
CA ALA A 60 -7.30 7.18 -14.92
C ALA A 60 -7.75 7.00 -13.49
N VAL A 61 -7.51 8.02 -12.67
CA VAL A 61 -8.06 8.12 -11.31
C VAL A 61 -8.85 9.42 -11.23
N ARG A 62 -10.09 9.33 -10.77
CA ARG A 62 -10.97 10.49 -10.65
C ARG A 62 -11.49 10.65 -9.24
N ALA A 63 -11.54 11.89 -8.77
CA ALA A 63 -12.21 12.24 -7.54
C ALA A 63 -13.72 12.16 -7.73
N LYS A 64 -14.46 11.99 -6.64
CA LYS A 64 -15.92 11.85 -6.67
C LYS A 64 -16.60 13.02 -7.35
N GLU A 65 -16.07 14.23 -7.21
CA GLU A 65 -16.54 15.45 -7.85
C GLU A 65 -16.21 15.57 -9.35
N GLY A 66 -15.44 14.61 -9.89
CA GLY A 66 -15.10 14.53 -11.32
C GLY A 66 -13.70 14.99 -11.69
N ALA A 67 -12.93 15.57 -10.77
CA ALA A 67 -11.57 16.01 -11.06
C ALA A 67 -10.67 14.82 -11.42
N ASP A 68 -9.85 14.95 -12.47
CA ASP A 68 -8.85 13.97 -12.82
C ASP A 68 -7.63 14.13 -11.92
N VAL A 69 -7.35 13.13 -11.10
CA VAL A 69 -6.22 13.12 -10.15
C VAL A 69 -5.18 12.06 -10.51
N THR A 70 -5.17 11.62 -11.76
CA THR A 70 -4.25 10.59 -12.24
C THR A 70 -2.79 11.00 -12.01
N ALA A 71 -2.41 12.22 -12.36
CA ALA A 71 -1.02 12.68 -12.22
C ALA A 71 -0.51 12.63 -10.78
N PRO A 72 -1.22 13.14 -9.77
CA PRO A 72 -0.81 12.96 -8.37
C PRO A 72 -0.71 11.50 -7.94
N PHE A 73 -1.63 10.64 -8.38
CA PHE A 73 -1.59 9.21 -8.03
C PHE A 73 -0.38 8.53 -8.64
N VAL A 74 -0.06 8.81 -9.90
CA VAL A 74 1.14 8.26 -10.57
C VAL A 74 2.42 8.77 -9.90
N ARG A 75 2.47 10.06 -9.59
CA ARG A 75 3.62 10.65 -8.88
C ARG A 75 3.82 10.00 -7.52
N GLY A 76 2.76 9.78 -6.77
CA GLY A 76 2.81 9.12 -5.48
C GLY A 76 3.31 7.68 -5.57
N ALA A 77 2.86 6.95 -6.59
CA ALA A 77 3.32 5.59 -6.83
C ALA A 77 4.82 5.55 -7.16
N GLU A 78 5.28 6.48 -7.99
CA GLU A 78 6.71 6.60 -8.34
C GLU A 78 7.56 6.91 -7.11
N GLN A 79 7.09 7.80 -6.24
CA GLN A 79 7.78 8.13 -4.99
C GLN A 79 7.83 6.93 -4.05
N ALA A 80 6.75 6.17 -3.96
CA ALA A 80 6.72 4.94 -3.16
C ALA A 80 7.74 3.92 -3.68
N LEU A 81 7.82 3.74 -4.99
CA LEU A 81 8.81 2.86 -5.61
C LEU A 81 10.24 3.34 -5.33
N HIS A 82 10.47 4.64 -5.42
CA HIS A 82 11.78 5.22 -5.11
C HIS A 82 12.21 4.89 -3.67
N LEU A 83 11.31 5.07 -2.71
CA LEU A 83 11.59 4.74 -1.32
C LEU A 83 11.82 3.23 -1.12
N ALA A 84 11.05 2.39 -1.81
CA ALA A 84 11.23 0.95 -1.74
C ALA A 84 12.63 0.54 -2.21
N ARG A 85 13.11 1.14 -3.28
CA ARG A 85 14.46 0.89 -3.81
C ARG A 85 15.54 1.44 -2.90
N LEU A 86 15.34 2.65 -2.38
CA LEU A 86 16.29 3.30 -1.50
C LEU A 86 16.53 2.48 -0.22
N TYR A 87 15.47 1.91 0.34
CA TYR A 87 15.52 1.11 1.57
C TYR A 87 15.60 -0.40 1.29
N ASP A 88 15.75 -0.80 0.03
CA ASP A 88 15.83 -2.20 -0.39
C ASP A 88 14.67 -3.05 0.15
N CYS A 89 13.45 -2.52 0.03
CA CYS A 89 12.24 -3.23 0.45
C CYS A 89 11.88 -4.32 -0.57
N LYS A 90 11.73 -5.55 -0.10
CA LYS A 90 11.29 -6.69 -0.94
C LYS A 90 9.78 -6.90 -0.90
N ALA A 91 9.11 -6.29 0.07
CA ALA A 91 7.68 -6.44 0.29
C ALA A 91 7.07 -5.13 0.78
N ALA A 92 5.75 -5.06 0.64
CA ALA A 92 4.96 -3.93 1.12
C ALA A 92 3.65 -4.44 1.72
N VAL A 93 3.21 -3.81 2.80
CA VAL A 93 1.88 -4.01 3.38
C VAL A 93 1.08 -2.74 3.10
N LEU A 94 0.07 -2.83 2.25
CA LEU A 94 -0.66 -1.67 1.77
C LEU A 94 -2.15 -1.76 2.12
N LYS A 95 -2.76 -0.59 2.35
CA LYS A 95 -4.19 -0.48 2.69
C LYS A 95 -5.05 -1.03 1.57
N GLU A 96 -5.85 -2.04 1.88
CA GLU A 96 -6.75 -2.70 0.93
C GLU A 96 -7.81 -1.75 0.37
N ARG A 97 -8.24 -2.04 -0.87
CA ARG A 97 -9.32 -1.38 -1.60
C ARG A 97 -9.05 0.07 -2.02
N SER A 98 -7.96 0.66 -1.58
CA SER A 98 -7.57 2.02 -1.96
C SER A 98 -7.25 2.11 -3.46
N PRO A 99 -7.61 3.21 -4.15
CA PRO A 99 -7.22 3.41 -5.55
C PRO A 99 -5.72 3.53 -5.76
N SER A 100 -4.96 3.80 -4.72
CA SER A 100 -3.50 3.82 -4.73
C SER A 100 -2.91 2.49 -4.23
N CYS A 101 -3.32 2.05 -3.04
CA CYS A 101 -2.69 0.98 -2.30
C CYS A 101 -3.36 -0.39 -2.43
N GLY A 102 -4.59 -0.47 -2.93
CA GLY A 102 -5.36 -1.71 -2.99
C GLY A 102 -4.68 -2.77 -3.85
N SER A 103 -4.62 -4.00 -3.35
CA SER A 103 -4.03 -5.13 -4.05
C SER A 103 -5.09 -6.21 -4.27
N GLY A 104 -5.33 -6.56 -5.52
CA GLY A 104 -6.25 -7.62 -5.92
C GLY A 104 -7.70 -7.19 -6.03
N GLU A 105 -8.15 -6.19 -5.29
CA GLU A 105 -9.53 -5.72 -5.29
C GLU A 105 -9.59 -4.22 -5.03
N ILE A 106 -10.33 -3.50 -5.85
CA ILE A 106 -10.52 -2.05 -5.75
C ILE A 106 -11.97 -1.71 -6.07
N TYR A 107 -12.39 -0.49 -5.74
CA TYR A 107 -13.70 0.01 -6.17
C TYR A 107 -13.71 0.25 -7.68
N ASP A 108 -14.91 0.07 -8.29
CA ASP A 108 -15.06 -0.03 -9.75
C ASP A 108 -15.05 1.31 -10.52
N GLY A 109 -14.94 2.42 -9.82
CA GLY A 109 -14.94 3.75 -10.46
C GLY A 109 -16.27 4.45 -10.54
N THR A 110 -17.35 3.79 -10.08
CA THR A 110 -18.71 4.36 -10.12
C THR A 110 -19.13 5.04 -8.82
N PHE A 111 -18.31 4.95 -7.79
CA PHE A 111 -18.60 5.48 -6.45
C PHE A 111 -19.88 4.87 -5.83
N SER A 112 -20.14 3.59 -6.15
CA SER A 112 -21.33 2.87 -5.70
C SER A 112 -21.02 1.85 -4.60
N GLY A 113 -19.77 1.73 -4.17
CA GLY A 113 -19.33 0.72 -3.20
C GLY A 113 -19.07 -0.65 -3.81
N ARG A 114 -19.15 -0.79 -5.12
CA ARG A 114 -18.92 -2.05 -5.82
C ARG A 114 -17.43 -2.31 -6.01
N LEU A 115 -16.99 -3.51 -5.64
CA LEU A 115 -15.61 -3.95 -5.76
C LEU A 115 -15.42 -4.79 -7.03
N VAL A 116 -14.25 -4.67 -7.65
CA VAL A 116 -13.87 -5.45 -8.84
C VAL A 116 -12.42 -5.90 -8.68
N PRO A 117 -12.01 -6.99 -9.37
CA PRO A 117 -10.61 -7.38 -9.40
C PRO A 117 -9.76 -6.26 -10.00
N GLY A 118 -8.64 -5.98 -9.38
CA GLY A 118 -7.69 -4.97 -9.85
C GLY A 118 -6.78 -4.48 -8.75
N ASP A 119 -5.82 -3.65 -9.14
CA ASP A 119 -4.84 -3.06 -8.24
C ASP A 119 -4.94 -1.54 -8.25
N GLY A 120 -4.64 -0.93 -7.11
CA GLY A 120 -4.38 0.50 -7.04
C GLY A 120 -3.11 0.86 -7.80
N VAL A 121 -2.93 2.14 -8.09
CA VAL A 121 -1.82 2.63 -8.93
C VAL A 121 -0.46 2.27 -8.32
N THR A 122 -0.29 2.47 -7.02
CA THR A 122 0.95 2.13 -6.30
C THR A 122 1.17 0.63 -6.23
N ALA A 123 0.13 -0.13 -5.86
CA ALA A 123 0.24 -1.59 -5.78
C ALA A 123 0.66 -2.19 -7.12
N ALA A 124 0.06 -1.72 -8.22
CA ALA A 124 0.40 -2.19 -9.56
C ALA A 124 1.86 -1.90 -9.90
N LEU A 125 2.34 -0.68 -9.63
CA LEU A 125 3.71 -0.29 -9.94
C LEU A 125 4.73 -1.09 -9.13
N LEU A 126 4.49 -1.29 -7.84
CA LEU A 126 5.37 -2.09 -6.98
C LEU A 126 5.45 -3.54 -7.46
N LYS A 127 4.32 -4.15 -7.79
CA LYS A 127 4.28 -5.53 -8.31
C LYS A 127 5.03 -5.66 -9.63
N GLN A 128 4.88 -4.70 -10.53
CA GLN A 128 5.60 -4.68 -11.82
C GLN A 128 7.11 -4.60 -11.63
N ASN A 129 7.58 -4.12 -10.49
CA ASN A 129 8.99 -3.99 -10.16
C ASN A 129 9.48 -5.06 -9.17
N GLY A 130 8.75 -6.16 -9.05
CA GLY A 130 9.19 -7.33 -8.30
C GLY A 130 9.02 -7.25 -6.79
N ILE A 131 8.25 -6.26 -6.30
CA ILE A 131 7.98 -6.09 -4.87
C ILE A 131 6.68 -6.83 -4.55
N ALA A 132 6.71 -7.75 -3.59
CA ALA A 132 5.52 -8.47 -3.14
C ALA A 132 4.62 -7.53 -2.34
N VAL A 133 3.33 -7.48 -2.70
CA VAL A 133 2.37 -6.60 -2.04
C VAL A 133 1.33 -7.43 -1.29
N TYR A 134 1.16 -7.12 -0.01
CA TYR A 134 0.19 -7.74 0.88
C TYR A 134 -0.81 -6.68 1.34
N GLY A 135 -2.09 -7.03 1.38
CA GLY A 135 -3.10 -6.20 2.07
C GLY A 135 -3.06 -6.45 3.58
N GLU A 136 -3.75 -5.62 4.35
CA GLU A 136 -3.78 -5.79 5.81
C GLU A 136 -4.40 -7.12 6.25
N SER A 137 -5.25 -7.73 5.45
CA SER A 137 -5.81 -9.06 5.75
C SER A 137 -4.83 -10.21 5.49
N GLU A 138 -3.69 -9.92 4.85
CA GLU A 138 -2.71 -10.92 4.45
C GLU A 138 -1.42 -10.88 5.29
N ILE A 139 -1.40 -10.11 6.36
CA ILE A 139 -0.20 -9.94 7.20
C ILE A 139 0.28 -11.29 7.77
N GLU A 140 -0.67 -12.17 8.12
CA GLU A 140 -0.31 -13.50 8.63
C GLU A 140 0.45 -14.33 7.59
N GLU A 141 0.11 -14.19 6.32
CA GLU A 141 0.84 -14.86 5.23
C GLU A 141 2.28 -14.36 5.15
N LEU A 142 2.48 -13.04 5.26
CA LEU A 142 3.80 -12.43 5.24
C LEU A 142 4.66 -12.93 6.41
N LEU A 143 4.10 -12.98 7.61
CA LEU A 143 4.80 -13.45 8.81
C LEU A 143 5.15 -14.93 8.71
N SER A 144 4.24 -15.77 8.20
CA SER A 144 4.48 -17.20 8.00
C SER A 144 5.53 -17.47 6.94
N ALA A 145 5.52 -16.76 5.82
CA ALA A 145 6.51 -16.87 4.76
C ALA A 145 7.91 -16.54 5.30
N ARG A 146 8.02 -15.48 6.12
CA ARG A 146 9.28 -15.08 6.72
C ARG A 146 9.85 -16.17 7.64
N GLU A 147 9.02 -16.80 8.46
CA GLU A 147 9.42 -17.91 9.33
C GLU A 147 9.92 -19.12 8.53
N THR A 148 9.21 -19.47 7.46
CA THR A 148 9.57 -20.58 6.59
C THR A 148 10.91 -20.34 5.88
N GLU A 149 11.16 -19.13 5.42
CA GLU A 149 12.41 -18.76 4.76
C GLU A 149 13.61 -18.77 5.71
N ALA A 150 13.41 -18.39 6.97
CA ALA A 150 14.48 -18.34 7.96
C ALA A 150 15.00 -19.71 8.36
N GLN A 151 14.15 -20.74 8.41
CA GLN A 151 14.51 -22.09 8.85
C GLN A 151 15.57 -22.76 8.00
N PRO A 152 15.48 -22.76 6.66
CA PRO A 152 16.52 -23.41 5.83
C PRO A 152 17.90 -22.80 6.01
N GLU A 153 17.99 -21.51 6.26
CA GLU A 153 19.27 -20.83 6.49
C GLU A 153 19.92 -21.27 7.80
N LEU A 154 19.13 -21.49 8.85
CA LEU A 154 19.63 -21.96 10.13
C LEU A 154 20.18 -23.38 10.07
N GLU A 155 19.66 -24.23 9.21
CA GLU A 155 20.11 -25.60 9.03
C GLU A 155 21.46 -25.72 8.33
N LEU A 156 21.88 -24.66 7.60
CA LEU A 156 23.14 -24.62 6.88
C LEU A 156 24.34 -24.32 7.78
N PHE A 157 24.08 -23.89 8.97
CA PHE A 157 25.10 -23.53 9.95
C PHE A 157 25.14 -24.50 11.14
#